data_ad39b542727613a4e6bfb80ce65dc889
#
_entry.id   ad39b542727613a4e6bfb80ce65dc889
#
_cell.length_a   1.000
_cell.length_b   1.000
_cell.length_c   1.000
_cell.angle_alpha   90.00
_cell.angle_beta   90.00
_cell.angle_gamma   90.00
#
_symmetry.space_group_name_H-M   'P 1'
#
loop_
_entity.id
_entity.type
_entity.pdbx_description
1 polymer ?
#
loop_
_entity_poly.entity_id
_entity_poly.type
_entity_poly.pdbx_seq_one_letter_code
_entity_poly.pdbx_strand_id
1 'polypeptide(L)'
;MRDVLGWRRKLGVLGPSTNTIVQPDFEMMRPIGVTNHYSRIFTPNAQAVSNDTFMAGTQVIGRNVLDAVRSVMTCSPDYLVMGMSAITFYGGAAGADAFQRKIEESLPASRNVSASSKNCKALTIQS
;
A
#
# COMPACT_ATOMS: atom_id res chain seq x y z
N MET A 1 -11.76 19.91 5.52
CA MET A 1 -12.82 19.85 4.49
C MET A 1 -13.23 18.38 4.34
N ARG A 2 -14.51 18.07 4.46
CA ARG A 2 -14.99 16.71 4.19
C ARG A 2 -15.05 16.51 2.68
N ASP A 3 -14.51 15.39 2.22
CA ASP A 3 -14.60 14.98 0.84
C ASP A 3 -16.06 14.65 0.47
N VAL A 4 -16.49 15.05 -0.72
CA VAL A 4 -17.89 14.86 -1.16
C VAL A 4 -18.24 13.38 -1.37
N LEU A 5 -17.31 12.60 -1.90
CA LEU A 5 -17.52 11.16 -2.17
C LEU A 5 -16.95 10.28 -1.05
N GLY A 6 -15.78 10.64 -0.51
CA GLY A 6 -15.10 9.93 0.57
C GLY A 6 -15.42 10.47 1.95
N TRP A 7 -16.68 10.87 2.18
CA TRP A 7 -17.08 11.55 3.43
C TRP A 7 -16.99 10.65 4.67
N ARG A 8 -16.97 9.34 4.52
CA ARG A 8 -16.75 8.39 5.63
C ARG A 8 -15.27 8.09 5.81
N ARG A 9 -14.61 7.66 4.74
CA ARG A 9 -13.19 7.27 4.75
C ARG A 9 -12.57 7.34 3.36
N LYS A 10 -11.27 7.61 3.33
CA LYS A 10 -10.42 7.52 2.15
C LYS A 10 -9.39 6.41 2.38
N LEU A 11 -9.31 5.45 1.49
CA LEU A 11 -8.31 4.40 1.51
C LEU A 11 -7.20 4.71 0.52
N GLY A 12 -5.95 4.69 0.96
CA GLY A 12 -4.78 4.70 0.10
C GLY A 12 -4.38 3.27 -0.21
N VAL A 13 -4.60 2.82 -1.44
CA VAL A 13 -4.30 1.46 -1.87
C VAL A 13 -2.98 1.45 -2.63
N LEU A 14 -2.03 0.65 -2.19
CA LEU A 14 -0.72 0.51 -2.80
C LEU A 14 -0.62 -0.84 -3.51
N GLY A 15 -0.24 -0.83 -4.77
CA GLY A 15 -0.05 -2.09 -5.52
C GLY A 15 0.95 -1.94 -6.65
N PRO A 16 1.50 -3.08 -7.14
CA PRO A 16 2.44 -3.07 -8.26
C PRO A 16 1.84 -2.40 -9.50
N SER A 17 2.66 -1.67 -10.24
CA SER A 17 2.21 -0.99 -11.47
C SER A 17 1.74 -1.98 -12.56
N THR A 18 2.21 -3.21 -12.48
CA THR A 18 1.83 -4.31 -13.39
C THR A 18 0.53 -5.01 -12.99
N ASN A 19 0.01 -4.75 -11.78
CA ASN A 19 -1.22 -5.37 -11.31
C ASN A 19 -2.45 -4.65 -11.88
N THR A 20 -3.37 -5.41 -12.45
CA THR A 20 -4.60 -4.92 -13.08
C THR A 20 -5.87 -5.34 -12.36
N ILE A 21 -5.75 -6.04 -11.23
CA ILE A 21 -6.88 -6.65 -10.50
C ILE A 21 -7.20 -5.91 -9.21
N VAL A 22 -6.19 -5.55 -8.42
CA VAL A 22 -6.40 -4.94 -7.08
C VAL A 22 -7.23 -3.67 -7.15
N GLN A 23 -6.95 -2.77 -8.07
CA GLN A 23 -7.71 -1.53 -8.18
C GLN A 23 -9.19 -1.76 -8.53
N PRO A 24 -9.54 -2.55 -9.56
CA PRO A 24 -10.93 -2.88 -9.86
C PRO A 24 -11.64 -3.60 -8.71
N ASP A 25 -10.99 -4.53 -8.02
CA ASP A 25 -11.58 -5.24 -6.89
C ASP A 25 -11.95 -4.29 -5.76
N PHE A 26 -11.06 -3.37 -5.39
CA PHE A 26 -11.34 -2.37 -4.37
C PHE A 26 -12.49 -1.44 -4.79
N GLU A 27 -12.58 -1.07 -6.07
CA GLU A 27 -13.68 -0.23 -6.56
C GLU A 27 -15.02 -0.97 -6.54
N MET A 28 -15.05 -2.25 -6.89
CA MET A 28 -16.28 -3.06 -6.85
C MET A 28 -16.76 -3.32 -5.41
N MET A 29 -15.85 -3.49 -4.46
CA MET A 29 -16.18 -3.72 -3.05
C MET A 29 -16.44 -2.44 -2.26
N ARG A 30 -16.30 -1.30 -2.85
CA ARG A 30 -16.35 0.00 -2.19
C ARG A 30 -17.73 0.30 -1.61
N PRO A 31 -17.87 0.48 -0.28
CA PRO A 31 -19.13 0.93 0.30
C PRO A 31 -19.36 2.44 0.04
N ILE A 32 -20.61 2.85 0.12
CA ILE A 32 -20.99 4.27 -0.05
C ILE A 32 -20.27 5.13 0.99
N GLY A 33 -19.71 6.25 0.54
CA GLY A 33 -18.98 7.20 1.39
C GLY A 33 -17.53 6.83 1.65
N VAL A 34 -17.04 5.76 1.04
CA VAL A 34 -15.62 5.38 1.03
C VAL A 34 -15.07 5.58 -0.37
N THR A 35 -13.87 6.13 -0.49
CA THR A 35 -13.14 6.25 -1.76
C THR A 35 -11.80 5.56 -1.67
N ASN A 36 -11.39 4.95 -2.80
CA ASN A 36 -10.09 4.33 -2.95
C ASN A 36 -9.19 5.25 -3.79
N HIS A 37 -7.97 5.45 -3.30
CA HIS A 37 -6.95 6.22 -4.00
C HIS A 37 -5.77 5.29 -4.25
N TYR A 38 -5.65 4.82 -5.49
CA TYR A 38 -4.66 3.83 -5.86
C TYR A 38 -3.35 4.48 -6.25
N SER A 39 -2.27 4.09 -5.60
CA SER A 39 -0.92 4.51 -5.95
C SER A 39 -0.09 3.31 -6.43
N ARG A 40 0.46 3.44 -7.62
CA ARG A 40 1.22 2.38 -8.28
C ARG A 40 2.66 2.36 -7.79
N ILE A 41 3.09 1.23 -7.28
CA ILE A 41 4.49 0.95 -7.00
C ILE A 41 5.13 0.57 -8.34
N PHE A 42 6.02 1.41 -8.84
CA PHE A 42 6.67 1.10 -10.10
C PHE A 42 7.39 -0.25 -10.01
N THR A 43 6.97 -1.14 -10.89
CA THR A 43 7.49 -2.50 -11.00
C THR A 43 7.99 -2.68 -12.41
N PRO A 44 9.33 -2.78 -12.63
CA PRO A 44 9.84 -3.06 -13.95
C PRO A 44 9.34 -4.43 -14.42
N ASN A 45 9.09 -4.57 -15.72
CA ASN A 45 8.71 -5.83 -16.35
C ASN A 45 9.89 -6.81 -16.26
N ALA A 46 10.13 -7.35 -15.07
CA ALA A 46 11.11 -8.39 -14.86
C ALA A 46 10.46 -9.74 -15.18
N GLN A 47 10.99 -10.44 -16.18
CA GLN A 47 10.70 -11.84 -16.34
C GLN A 47 11.38 -12.57 -15.17
N ALA A 48 10.60 -13.11 -14.26
CA ALA A 48 11.08 -13.93 -13.16
C ALA A 48 11.50 -15.30 -13.69
N VAL A 49 12.65 -15.38 -14.34
CA VAL A 49 13.17 -16.61 -14.95
C VAL A 49 13.94 -17.46 -13.92
N SER A 50 14.34 -16.85 -12.80
CA SER A 50 15.09 -17.52 -11.72
C SER A 50 14.76 -16.89 -10.36
N ASN A 51 15.09 -17.60 -9.28
CA ASN A 51 14.96 -17.07 -7.92
C ASN A 51 15.76 -15.78 -7.72
N ASP A 52 16.93 -15.66 -8.34
CA ASP A 52 17.79 -14.48 -8.21
C ASP A 52 17.16 -13.24 -8.88
N THR A 53 16.56 -13.41 -10.05
CA THR A 53 15.84 -12.33 -10.75
C THR A 53 14.56 -11.93 -10.01
N PHE A 54 13.88 -12.89 -9.39
CA PHE A 54 12.73 -12.61 -8.53
C PHE A 54 13.12 -11.80 -7.30
N MET A 55 14.20 -12.18 -6.62
CA MET A 55 14.73 -11.47 -5.45
C MET A 55 15.19 -10.05 -5.78
N ALA A 56 15.90 -9.86 -6.90
CA ALA A 56 16.31 -8.54 -7.37
C ALA A 56 15.10 -7.65 -7.69
N GLY A 57 14.07 -8.20 -8.33
CA GLY A 57 12.81 -7.50 -8.58
C GLY A 57 12.11 -7.07 -7.29
N THR A 58 12.07 -7.93 -6.28
CA THR A 58 11.47 -7.64 -4.96
C THR A 58 12.20 -6.50 -4.25
N GLN A 59 13.53 -6.42 -4.35
CA GLN A 59 14.30 -5.32 -3.76
C GLN A 59 14.02 -3.98 -4.46
N VAL A 60 13.88 -3.97 -5.79
CA VAL A 60 13.51 -2.76 -6.56
C VAL A 60 12.12 -2.27 -6.15
N ILE A 61 11.16 -3.18 -6.03
CA ILE A 61 9.81 -2.85 -5.58
C ILE A 61 9.87 -2.27 -4.16
N GLY A 62 10.64 -2.87 -3.26
CA GLY A 62 10.81 -2.39 -1.87
C GLY A 62 11.34 -0.95 -1.78
N ARG A 63 12.17 -0.52 -2.73
CA ARG A 63 12.62 0.88 -2.83
C ARG A 63 11.53 1.80 -3.35
N ASN A 64 10.77 1.36 -4.35
CA ASN A 64 9.74 2.16 -5.00
C ASN A 64 8.46 2.30 -4.14
N VAL A 65 8.27 1.45 -3.13
CA VAL A 65 7.13 1.54 -2.20
C VAL A 65 7.06 2.91 -1.52
N LEU A 66 8.19 3.43 -1.05
CA LEU A 66 8.20 4.70 -0.33
C LEU A 66 7.76 5.88 -1.21
N ASP A 67 8.08 5.87 -2.48
CA ASP A 67 7.63 6.90 -3.43
C ASP A 67 6.13 6.79 -3.69
N ALA A 68 5.60 5.58 -3.81
CA ALA A 68 4.17 5.35 -3.93
C ALA A 68 3.42 5.77 -2.65
N VAL A 69 3.98 5.52 -1.46
CA VAL A 69 3.43 5.98 -0.18
C VAL A 69 3.40 7.52 -0.14
N ARG A 70 4.50 8.18 -0.47
CA ARG A 70 4.54 9.65 -0.52
C ARG A 70 3.50 10.22 -1.47
N SER A 71 3.34 9.60 -2.63
CA SER A 71 2.35 10.01 -3.63
C SER A 71 0.93 9.92 -3.09
N VAL A 72 0.52 8.76 -2.54
CA VAL A 72 -0.85 8.58 -2.05
C VAL A 72 -1.14 9.41 -0.80
N MET A 73 -0.13 9.72 0.01
CA MET A 73 -0.31 10.56 1.21
C MET A 73 -0.74 12.00 0.88
N THR A 74 -0.54 12.47 -0.34
CA THR A 74 -0.98 13.82 -0.75
C THR A 74 -2.50 13.99 -0.74
N CYS A 75 -3.28 12.92 -0.93
CA CYS A 75 -4.74 12.95 -0.81
C CYS A 75 -5.25 12.76 0.62
N SER A 76 -4.35 12.64 1.58
CA SER A 76 -4.69 12.47 3.01
C SER A 76 -5.60 11.28 3.29
N PRO A 77 -5.20 10.05 2.93
CA PRO A 77 -6.01 8.87 3.22
C PRO A 77 -6.09 8.61 4.73
N ASP A 78 -7.19 8.02 5.17
CA ASP A 78 -7.37 7.59 6.56
C ASP A 78 -6.62 6.29 6.86
N TYR A 79 -6.48 5.43 5.87
CA TYR A 79 -5.79 4.14 5.96
C TYR A 79 -4.95 3.87 4.72
N LEU A 80 -3.83 3.19 4.92
CA LEU A 80 -3.02 2.62 3.86
C LEU A 80 -3.24 1.10 3.80
N VAL A 81 -3.46 0.59 2.60
CA VAL A 81 -3.66 -0.84 2.34
C VAL A 81 -2.64 -1.30 1.31
N MET A 82 -1.91 -2.37 1.61
CA MET A 82 -0.98 -2.98 0.67
C MET A 82 -1.68 -4.08 -0.13
N GLY A 83 -1.82 -3.87 -1.41
CA GLY A 83 -2.39 -4.83 -2.36
C GLY A 83 -1.33 -5.73 -3.01
N MET A 84 -0.34 -6.16 -2.24
CA MET A 84 0.74 -7.05 -2.71
C MET A 84 1.23 -7.93 -1.58
N SER A 85 1.07 -9.24 -1.72
CA SER A 85 1.45 -10.22 -0.70
C SER A 85 2.95 -10.50 -0.63
N ALA A 86 3.63 -10.56 -1.77
CA ALA A 86 5.02 -11.01 -1.86
C ALA A 86 5.99 -10.20 -0.99
N ILE A 87 5.83 -8.89 -0.91
CA ILE A 87 6.68 -8.03 -0.06
C ILE A 87 6.24 -8.09 1.40
N THR A 88 4.93 -8.15 1.64
CA THR A 88 4.36 -8.09 2.98
C THR A 88 4.70 -9.32 3.80
N PHE A 89 4.73 -10.50 3.17
CA PHE A 89 4.99 -11.77 3.85
C PHE A 89 6.42 -12.29 3.72
N TYR A 90 7.27 -11.59 2.99
CA TYR A 90 8.66 -11.96 2.88
C TYR A 90 9.35 -11.85 4.25
N GLY A 91 9.87 -12.98 4.73
CA GLY A 91 10.45 -13.04 6.09
C GLY A 91 9.44 -13.34 7.21
N GLY A 92 8.22 -13.77 6.88
CA GLY A 92 7.18 -14.12 7.86
C GLY A 92 6.64 -12.93 8.64
N ALA A 93 6.14 -13.17 9.85
CA ALA A 93 5.54 -12.13 10.70
C ALA A 93 6.55 -11.02 11.05
N ALA A 94 7.79 -11.39 11.36
CA ALA A 94 8.84 -10.40 11.67
C ALA A 94 9.19 -9.51 10.47
N GLY A 95 9.18 -10.07 9.26
CA GLY A 95 9.38 -9.31 8.02
C GLY A 95 8.22 -8.34 7.75
N ALA A 96 6.99 -8.77 7.99
CA ALA A 96 5.80 -7.93 7.87
C ALA A 96 5.83 -6.75 8.85
N ASP A 97 6.19 -6.99 10.11
CA ASP A 97 6.31 -5.95 11.14
C ASP A 97 7.42 -4.94 10.80
N ALA A 98 8.57 -5.43 10.32
CA ALA A 98 9.68 -4.57 9.91
C ALA A 98 9.29 -3.69 8.70
N PHE A 99 8.56 -4.24 7.74
CA PHE A 99 8.06 -3.52 6.58
C PHE A 99 7.05 -2.44 6.99
N GLN A 100 6.12 -2.77 7.88
CA GLN A 100 5.15 -1.81 8.41
C GLN A 100 5.85 -0.64 9.11
N ARG A 101 6.81 -0.90 10.00
CA ARG A 101 7.59 0.15 10.69
C ARG A 101 8.32 1.06 9.71
N LYS A 102 8.94 0.50 8.68
CA LYS A 102 9.62 1.28 7.64
C LYS A 102 8.68 2.26 6.94
N ILE A 103 7.43 1.84 6.67
CA ILE A 103 6.43 2.73 6.10
C ILE A 103 6.02 3.80 7.11
N GLU A 104 5.73 3.43 8.36
CA GLU A 104 5.33 4.37 9.41
C GLU A 104 6.40 5.44 9.66
N GLU A 105 7.67 5.07 9.71
CA GLU A 105 8.81 5.99 9.85
C GLU A 105 8.97 6.94 8.67
N SER A 106 8.51 6.54 7.48
CA SER A 106 8.56 7.38 6.29
C SER A 106 7.45 8.41 6.20
N LEU A 107 6.43 8.31 7.05
CA LEU A 107 5.32 9.24 7.09
C LEU A 107 5.75 10.56 7.77
N PRO A 108 5.35 11.73 7.23
CA PRO A 108 5.71 13.01 7.84
C PRO A 108 5.13 13.13 9.25
N ALA A 109 6.00 13.47 10.21
CA ALA A 109 5.66 13.65 11.63
C ALA A 109 4.62 14.74 11.93
N SER A 110 4.33 15.61 10.96
CA SER A 110 3.38 16.71 11.07
C SER A 110 1.90 16.29 11.03
N ARG A 111 1.60 15.04 10.76
CA ARG A 111 0.26 14.50 10.95
C ARG A 111 0.26 13.77 12.29
N ASN A 112 -0.36 14.42 13.27
CA ASN A 112 -0.98 13.70 14.37
C ASN A 112 -1.95 12.68 13.72
N VAL A 113 -1.40 11.58 13.28
CA VAL A 113 -2.16 10.40 12.99
C VAL A 113 -2.72 10.06 14.36
N SER A 114 -3.98 10.42 14.60
CA SER A 114 -4.65 10.20 15.87
C SER A 114 -4.40 8.75 16.28
N ALA A 115 -4.49 8.43 17.57
CA ALA A 115 -4.20 7.10 18.12
C ALA A 115 -4.91 5.92 17.41
N SER A 116 -5.82 6.18 16.47
CA SER A 116 -6.37 5.21 15.54
C SER A 116 -5.37 4.71 14.49
N SER A 117 -4.26 5.41 14.26
CA SER A 117 -3.20 4.94 13.37
C SER A 117 -2.40 3.75 13.94
N LYS A 118 -2.47 3.53 15.24
CA LYS A 118 -1.97 2.28 15.86
C LYS A 118 -2.71 1.04 15.34
N ASN A 119 -3.79 1.22 14.60
CA ASN A 119 -4.56 0.17 13.93
C ASN A 119 -4.40 0.18 12.41
N CYS A 120 -3.36 0.79 11.87
CA CYS A 120 -2.99 0.57 10.47
C CYS A 120 -2.46 -0.88 10.33
N LYS A 121 -3.34 -1.83 10.62
CA LYS A 121 -3.09 -3.22 10.24
C LYS A 121 -3.11 -3.23 8.73
N ALA A 122 -2.00 -3.60 8.12
CA ALA A 122 -1.96 -3.95 6.72
C ALA A 122 -2.97 -5.10 6.51
N LEU A 123 -4.17 -4.77 6.08
CA LEU A 123 -5.15 -5.76 5.67
C LEU A 123 -4.64 -6.34 4.36
N THR A 124 -3.95 -7.44 4.44
CA THR A 124 -3.58 -8.22 3.27
C THR A 124 -4.79 -9.04 2.87
N ILE A 125 -5.37 -8.70 1.73
CA ILE A 125 -6.37 -9.55 1.09
C ILE A 125 -5.57 -10.61 0.33
N GLN A 126 -5.69 -11.85 0.78
CA GLN A 126 -5.25 -13.00 0.00
C GLN A 126 -6.25 -13.20 -1.15
N SER A 127 -5.73 -13.17 -2.36
CA SER A 127 -6.44 -13.65 -3.55
C SER A 127 -6.18 -15.15 -3.73
#